data_6de4384c29c6344cd4959bc1d6230deb
#
_entry.id   6de4384c29c6344cd4959bc1d6230deb
#
_cell.length_a   1.000
_cell.length_b   1.000
_cell.length_c   1.000
_cell.angle_alpha   90.00
_cell.angle_beta   90.00
_cell.angle_gamma   90.00
#
_symmetry.space_group_name_H-M   'P 1'
#
loop_
_entity.id
_entity.type
_entity.pdbx_description
1 polymer ?
#
loop_
_entity_poly.entity_id
_entity_poly.type
_entity_poly.pdbx_seq_one_letter_code
_entity_poly.pdbx_strand_id
1 'polypeptide(L)'
;MFNIVGHRNLYFLLSGVLLLGAVLSLAIFGLNLGIDFTSGSLLRIDLGVPAVTANISDALAASGFYNAVVQSAGENTVLIRTDPVDIPGRILIEDAIRTHYPAAQTLSFNTVGPVIGAELTRNALLAIVVASAAILVYLT
;
A
#
# COMPACT_ATOMS: atom_id res chain seq x y z
N MET A 1 -33.85 4.65 -32.48
CA MET A 1 -32.72 3.70 -32.51
C MET A 1 -31.44 4.52 -32.43
N PHE A 2 -30.65 4.31 -31.39
CA PHE A 2 -29.36 5.00 -31.24
C PHE A 2 -28.35 4.43 -32.25
N ASN A 3 -27.82 5.26 -33.14
CA ASN A 3 -26.86 4.83 -34.16
C ASN A 3 -25.43 4.84 -33.56
N ILE A 4 -25.14 3.82 -32.74
CA ILE A 4 -23.88 3.68 -31.99
C ILE A 4 -22.70 3.53 -32.95
N VAL A 5 -22.87 2.75 -34.01
CA VAL A 5 -21.81 2.44 -35.00
C VAL A 5 -21.43 3.69 -35.82
N GLY A 6 -22.39 4.57 -36.11
CA GLY A 6 -22.12 5.82 -36.84
C GLY A 6 -21.27 6.83 -36.07
N HIS A 7 -21.26 6.76 -34.75
CA HIS A 7 -20.51 7.67 -33.87
C HIS A 7 -19.23 7.06 -33.31
N ARG A 8 -18.71 5.99 -33.93
CA ARG A 8 -17.49 5.27 -33.44
C ARG A 8 -16.32 6.21 -33.16
N ASN A 9 -16.06 7.22 -33.99
CA ASN A 9 -14.94 8.14 -33.82
C ASN A 9 -15.10 8.99 -32.56
N LEU A 10 -16.32 9.36 -32.20
CA LEU A 10 -16.62 10.10 -30.96
C LEU A 10 -16.36 9.24 -29.73
N TYR A 11 -16.71 7.97 -29.75
CA TYR A 11 -16.42 7.05 -28.68
C TYR A 11 -14.92 6.78 -28.54
N PHE A 12 -14.18 6.63 -29.65
CA PHE A 12 -12.73 6.52 -29.63
C PHE A 12 -12.05 7.78 -29.07
N LEU A 13 -12.52 8.95 -29.44
CA LEU A 13 -12.02 10.21 -28.94
C LEU A 13 -12.29 10.33 -27.42
N LEU A 14 -13.52 10.05 -26.98
CA LEU A 14 -13.87 10.06 -25.57
C LEU A 14 -13.04 9.07 -24.75
N SER A 15 -12.91 7.84 -25.23
CA SER A 15 -12.09 6.80 -24.60
C SER A 15 -10.60 7.21 -24.55
N GLY A 16 -10.08 7.78 -25.63
CA GLY A 16 -8.71 8.28 -25.69
C GLY A 16 -8.45 9.40 -24.69
N VAL A 17 -9.37 10.36 -24.56
CA VAL A 17 -9.26 11.44 -23.55
C VAL A 17 -9.31 10.89 -22.13
N LEU A 18 -10.20 9.93 -21.85
CA LEU A 18 -10.27 9.28 -20.54
C LEU A 18 -8.99 8.51 -20.20
N LEU A 19 -8.46 7.75 -21.18
CA LEU A 19 -7.20 7.02 -21.01
C LEU A 19 -6.01 7.96 -20.77
N LEU A 20 -5.90 9.03 -21.55
CA LEU A 20 -4.87 10.04 -21.33
C LEU A 20 -4.99 10.69 -19.97
N GLY A 21 -6.20 11.04 -19.53
CA GLY A 21 -6.45 11.57 -18.20
C GLY A 21 -6.05 10.60 -17.09
N ALA A 22 -6.36 9.31 -17.25
CA ALA A 22 -5.98 8.27 -16.31
C ALA A 22 -4.45 8.09 -16.23
N VAL A 23 -3.77 8.06 -17.37
CA VAL A 23 -2.29 7.94 -17.43
C VAL A 23 -1.63 9.17 -16.82
N LEU A 24 -2.10 10.37 -17.13
CA LEU A 24 -1.59 11.61 -16.54
C LEU A 24 -1.83 11.65 -15.03
N SER A 25 -3.02 11.27 -14.58
CA SER A 25 -3.32 11.18 -13.15
C SER A 25 -2.38 10.20 -12.45
N LEU A 26 -2.14 9.04 -13.04
CA LEU A 26 -1.22 8.05 -12.51
C LEU A 26 0.22 8.54 -12.46
N ALA A 27 0.66 9.30 -13.47
CA ALA A 27 2.00 9.87 -13.52
C ALA A 27 2.22 10.99 -12.49
N ILE A 28 1.18 11.77 -12.18
CA ILE A 28 1.26 12.90 -11.24
C ILE A 28 1.08 12.43 -9.80
N PHE A 29 0.08 11.60 -9.52
CA PHE A 29 -0.28 11.17 -8.16
C PHE A 29 0.42 9.87 -7.74
N GLY A 30 0.94 9.09 -8.70
CA GLY A 30 1.53 7.77 -8.44
C GLY A 30 0.51 6.72 -8.00
N LEU A 31 1.00 5.54 -7.66
CA LEU A 31 0.23 4.46 -7.04
C LEU A 31 0.67 4.25 -5.60
N ASN A 32 -0.27 4.22 -4.67
CA ASN A 32 -0.01 3.78 -3.30
C ASN A 32 0.02 2.25 -3.27
N LEU A 33 1.19 1.69 -3.54
CA LEU A 33 1.42 0.25 -3.52
C LEU A 33 1.49 -0.29 -2.09
N GLY A 34 1.11 -1.55 -1.90
CA GLY A 34 1.31 -2.26 -0.64
C GLY A 34 2.80 -2.54 -0.35
N ILE A 35 3.10 -2.96 0.88
CA ILE A 35 4.48 -3.27 1.30
C ILE A 35 5.11 -4.39 0.46
N ASP A 36 4.32 -5.26 -0.12
CA ASP A 36 4.78 -6.34 -1.00
C ASP A 36 5.53 -5.81 -2.23
N PHE A 37 5.21 -4.61 -2.68
CA PHE A 37 5.81 -3.97 -3.86
C PHE A 37 6.81 -2.86 -3.52
N THR A 38 6.56 -2.12 -2.43
CA THR A 38 7.40 -0.97 -2.03
C THR A 38 8.45 -1.31 -0.99
N SER A 39 8.42 -2.54 -0.46
CA SER A 39 9.07 -2.94 0.78
C SER A 39 8.51 -2.22 2.02
N GLY A 40 8.84 -2.71 3.19
CA GLY A 40 8.40 -2.15 4.45
C GLY A 40 7.94 -3.20 5.44
N SER A 41 7.61 -2.74 6.64
CA SER A 41 7.01 -3.55 7.70
C SER A 41 5.60 -3.07 8.01
N LEU A 42 4.70 -4.02 8.24
CA LEU A 42 3.32 -3.81 8.59
C LEU A 42 3.02 -4.53 9.90
N LEU A 43 2.70 -3.76 10.93
CA LEU A 43 2.30 -4.27 12.23
C LEU A 43 0.82 -3.98 12.46
N ARG A 44 0.11 -4.98 12.93
CA ARG A 44 -1.28 -4.82 13.40
C ARG A 44 -1.29 -5.06 14.90
N ILE A 45 -1.70 -4.05 15.67
CA ILE A 45 -1.64 -4.07 17.13
C ILE A 45 -3.01 -3.75 17.68
N ASP A 46 -3.49 -4.59 18.60
CA ASP A 46 -4.66 -4.32 19.43
C ASP A 46 -4.19 -3.61 20.69
N LEU A 47 -4.73 -2.44 20.98
CA LEU A 47 -4.37 -1.61 22.12
C LEU A 47 -5.19 -1.97 23.38
N GLY A 48 -6.30 -2.72 23.22
CA GLY A 48 -7.27 -3.00 24.28
C GLY A 48 -8.13 -1.81 24.70
N VAL A 49 -7.88 -0.63 24.13
CA VAL A 49 -8.60 0.63 24.36
C VAL A 49 -8.73 1.40 23.04
N PRO A 50 -9.66 2.36 22.93
CA PRO A 50 -9.83 3.16 21.71
C PRO A 50 -8.52 3.83 21.28
N ALA A 51 -8.18 3.67 20.01
CA ALA A 51 -6.91 4.08 19.45
C ALA A 51 -6.84 5.59 19.22
N VAL A 52 -5.85 6.26 19.82
CA VAL A 52 -5.48 7.64 19.48
C VAL A 52 -4.20 7.60 18.63
N THR A 53 -4.37 7.66 17.31
CA THR A 53 -3.26 7.49 16.34
C THR A 53 -2.15 8.53 16.50
N ALA A 54 -2.48 9.75 16.93
CA ALA A 54 -1.50 10.81 17.16
C ALA A 54 -0.47 10.43 18.25
N ASN A 55 -0.94 9.93 19.40
CA ASN A 55 -0.06 9.55 20.51
C ASN A 55 0.91 8.42 20.11
N ILE A 56 0.44 7.48 19.27
CA ILE A 56 1.26 6.37 18.78
C ILE A 56 2.30 6.88 17.78
N SER A 57 1.90 7.78 16.89
CA SER A 57 2.82 8.41 15.93
C SER A 57 3.94 9.16 16.64
N ASP A 58 3.62 9.92 17.68
CA ASP A 58 4.60 10.66 18.47
C ASP A 58 5.55 9.73 19.24
N ALA A 59 5.03 8.65 19.84
CA ALA A 59 5.83 7.64 20.53
C ALA A 59 6.80 6.92 19.59
N LEU A 60 6.36 6.60 18.37
CA LEU A 60 7.19 5.98 17.34
C LEU A 60 8.27 6.94 16.84
N ALA A 61 7.93 8.20 16.60
CA ALA A 61 8.88 9.23 16.20
C ALA A 61 9.96 9.43 17.28
N ALA A 62 9.58 9.46 18.57
CA ALA A 62 10.52 9.56 19.69
C ALA A 62 11.47 8.36 19.76
N SER A 63 11.04 7.19 19.26
CA SER A 63 11.84 5.96 19.20
C SER A 63 12.65 5.80 17.90
N GLY A 64 12.67 6.83 17.04
CA GLY A 64 13.45 6.85 15.80
C GLY A 64 12.69 6.40 14.54
N PHE A 65 11.41 6.07 14.66
CA PHE A 65 10.58 5.66 13.51
C PHE A 65 9.79 6.83 12.91
N TYR A 66 10.50 7.82 12.37
CA TYR A 66 9.92 9.08 11.85
C TYR A 66 8.99 8.88 10.64
N ASN A 67 9.21 7.82 9.84
CA ASN A 67 8.43 7.51 8.65
C ASN A 67 7.26 6.55 8.94
N ALA A 68 6.98 6.26 10.21
CA ALA A 68 5.89 5.37 10.57
C ALA A 68 4.53 6.03 10.30
N VAL A 69 3.71 5.35 9.51
CA VAL A 69 2.33 5.76 9.23
C VAL A 69 1.38 4.92 10.08
N VAL A 70 0.66 5.57 10.96
CA VAL A 70 -0.29 4.94 11.88
C VAL A 70 -1.71 5.17 11.37
N GLN A 71 -2.47 4.08 11.18
CA GLN A 71 -3.85 4.11 10.73
C GLN A 71 -4.74 3.33 11.70
N SER A 72 -5.94 3.83 11.99
CA SER A 72 -6.93 3.05 12.71
C SER A 72 -7.45 1.90 11.82
N ALA A 73 -7.49 0.70 12.36
CA ALA A 73 -7.98 -0.51 11.67
C ALA A 73 -9.14 -1.17 12.44
N GLY A 74 -9.83 -0.39 13.26
CA GLY A 74 -10.93 -0.78 14.14
C GLY A 74 -11.00 0.16 15.32
N GLU A 75 -11.84 -0.15 16.29
CA GLU A 75 -12.02 0.70 17.47
C GLU A 75 -10.77 0.71 18.38
N ASN A 76 -10.20 -0.46 18.60
CA ASN A 76 -9.03 -0.66 19.46
C ASN A 76 -7.77 -1.10 18.69
N THR A 77 -7.87 -1.26 17.38
CA THR A 77 -6.77 -1.82 16.56
C THR A 77 -6.14 -0.73 15.71
N VAL A 78 -4.82 -0.73 15.65
CA VAL A 78 -4.02 0.12 14.78
C VAL A 78 -3.20 -0.70 13.80
N LEU A 79 -3.01 -0.13 12.62
CA LEU A 79 -2.13 -0.61 11.58
C LEU A 79 -0.95 0.36 11.48
N ILE A 80 0.26 -0.14 11.69
CA ILE A 80 1.49 0.64 11.63
C ILE A 80 2.29 0.17 10.44
N ARG A 81 2.56 1.09 9.51
CA ARG A 81 3.45 0.87 8.37
C ARG A 81 4.73 1.66 8.60
N THR A 82 5.88 1.01 8.44
CA THR A 82 7.20 1.64 8.57
C THR A 82 8.18 1.07 7.55
N ASP A 83 9.36 1.65 7.46
CA ASP A 83 10.47 1.07 6.72
C ASP A 83 10.74 -0.37 7.16
N PRO A 84 11.40 -1.21 6.34
CA PRO A 84 11.68 -2.59 6.71
C PRO A 84 12.46 -2.65 8.04
N VAL A 85 11.89 -3.32 9.02
CA VAL A 85 12.54 -3.57 10.32
C VAL A 85 12.75 -5.06 10.53
N ASP A 86 13.81 -5.38 11.23
CA ASP A 86 14.13 -6.72 11.72
C ASP A 86 13.43 -7.01 13.06
N ILE A 87 13.73 -8.17 13.65
CA ILE A 87 13.15 -8.58 14.95
C ILE A 87 13.47 -7.60 16.07
N PRO A 88 14.73 -7.10 16.25
CA PRO A 88 15.04 -6.04 17.20
C PRO A 88 14.24 -4.76 17.00
N GLY A 89 14.12 -4.29 15.75
CA GLY A 89 13.33 -3.10 15.42
C GLY A 89 11.84 -3.27 15.75
N ARG A 90 11.27 -4.46 15.49
CA ARG A 90 9.92 -4.80 15.91
C ARG A 90 9.75 -4.66 17.43
N ILE A 91 10.67 -5.20 18.22
CA ILE A 91 10.61 -5.13 19.68
C ILE A 91 10.62 -3.67 20.15
N LEU A 92 11.47 -2.82 19.57
CA LEU A 92 11.50 -1.40 19.89
C LEU A 92 10.16 -0.70 19.61
N ILE A 93 9.49 -1.04 18.49
CA ILE A 93 8.15 -0.52 18.17
C ILE A 93 7.13 -0.99 19.22
N GLU A 94 7.13 -2.28 19.54
CA GLU A 94 6.23 -2.84 20.56
C GLU A 94 6.43 -2.21 21.94
N ASP A 95 7.67 -2.01 22.36
CA ASP A 95 8.00 -1.40 23.66
C ASP A 95 7.61 0.08 23.70
N ALA A 96 7.82 0.83 22.62
CA ALA A 96 7.38 2.22 22.50
C ALA A 96 5.86 2.34 22.68
N ILE A 97 5.10 1.40 22.10
CA ILE A 97 3.64 1.39 22.22
C ILE A 97 3.21 0.94 23.61
N ARG A 98 3.81 -0.10 24.18
CA ARG A 98 3.48 -0.62 25.52
C ARG A 98 3.74 0.38 26.64
N THR A 99 4.65 1.32 26.44
CA THR A 99 4.87 2.43 27.38
C THR A 99 3.62 3.27 27.59
N HIS A 100 2.80 3.45 26.55
CA HIS A 100 1.55 4.22 26.60
C HIS A 100 0.31 3.33 26.69
N TYR A 101 0.42 2.10 26.19
CA TYR A 101 -0.66 1.11 26.12
C TYR A 101 -0.18 -0.26 26.66
N PRO A 102 -0.12 -0.44 27.99
CA PRO A 102 0.45 -1.67 28.60
C PRO A 102 -0.27 -2.97 28.20
N ALA A 103 -1.56 -2.87 27.80
CA ALA A 103 -2.37 -4.00 27.35
C ALA A 103 -2.18 -4.32 25.85
N ALA A 104 -1.36 -3.57 25.13
CA ALA A 104 -1.18 -3.73 23.68
C ALA A 104 -0.64 -5.12 23.31
N GLN A 105 -1.29 -5.74 22.32
CA GLN A 105 -0.94 -7.06 21.79
C GLN A 105 -0.73 -6.99 20.28
N THR A 106 0.38 -7.52 19.79
CA THR A 106 0.65 -7.61 18.36
C THR A 106 -0.12 -8.78 17.76
N LEU A 107 -1.08 -8.45 16.89
CA LEU A 107 -1.90 -9.43 16.17
C LEU A 107 -1.18 -10.02 14.97
N SER A 108 -0.43 -9.20 14.23
CA SER A 108 0.37 -9.65 13.08
C SER A 108 1.56 -8.73 12.84
N PHE A 109 2.63 -9.32 12.33
CA PHE A 109 3.83 -8.64 11.85
C PHE A 109 4.25 -9.24 10.52
N ASN A 110 4.27 -8.41 9.49
CA ASN A 110 4.75 -8.76 8.16
C ASN A 110 5.84 -7.78 7.75
N THR A 111 6.94 -8.29 7.20
CA THR A 111 8.02 -7.45 6.67
C THR A 111 8.48 -7.96 5.32
N VAL A 112 8.69 -7.03 4.39
CA VAL A 112 9.20 -7.31 3.05
C VAL A 112 10.45 -6.47 2.83
N GLY A 113 11.57 -7.16 2.64
CA GLY A 113 12.85 -6.49 2.37
C GLY A 113 12.87 -5.81 0.99
N PRO A 114 13.78 -4.83 0.79
CA PRO A 114 13.85 -4.04 -0.45
C PRO A 114 14.09 -4.88 -1.70
N VAL A 115 14.90 -5.92 -1.59
CA VAL A 115 15.25 -6.81 -2.72
C VAL A 115 14.01 -7.58 -3.17
N ILE A 116 13.25 -8.15 -2.22
CA ILE A 116 12.04 -8.93 -2.50
C ILE A 116 10.95 -8.03 -3.10
N GLY A 117 10.73 -6.84 -2.54
CA GLY A 117 9.76 -5.88 -3.08
C GLY A 117 10.07 -5.47 -4.52
N ALA A 118 11.34 -5.20 -4.84
CA ALA A 118 11.77 -4.86 -6.20
C ALA A 118 11.58 -6.04 -7.18
N GLU A 119 11.91 -7.28 -6.78
CA GLU A 119 11.69 -8.47 -7.59
C GLU A 119 10.21 -8.72 -7.86
N LEU A 120 9.37 -8.62 -6.83
CA LEU A 120 7.93 -8.79 -6.97
C LEU A 120 7.33 -7.76 -7.93
N THR A 121 7.72 -6.50 -7.80
CA THR A 121 7.27 -5.42 -8.69
C THR A 121 7.67 -5.69 -10.14
N ARG A 122 8.92 -6.05 -10.38
CA ARG A 122 9.41 -6.36 -11.72
C ARG A 122 8.67 -7.55 -12.33
N ASN A 123 8.51 -8.62 -11.58
CA ASN A 123 7.85 -9.84 -12.05
C ASN A 123 6.35 -9.60 -12.30
N ALA A 124 5.67 -8.81 -11.46
CA ALA A 124 4.29 -8.42 -11.66
C ALA A 124 4.09 -7.60 -12.94
N LEU A 125 4.96 -6.60 -13.19
CA LEU A 125 4.93 -5.81 -14.43
C LEU A 125 5.17 -6.67 -15.67
N LEU A 126 6.16 -7.56 -15.64
CA LEU A 126 6.42 -8.49 -16.73
C LEU A 126 5.24 -9.41 -16.98
N ALA A 127 4.62 -9.95 -15.93
CA ALA A 127 3.45 -10.82 -16.05
C ALA A 127 2.27 -10.08 -16.71
N ILE A 128 2.01 -8.83 -16.33
CA ILE A 128 0.96 -8.01 -16.93
C ILE A 128 1.21 -7.78 -18.43
N VAL A 129 2.46 -7.43 -18.80
CA VAL A 129 2.82 -7.19 -20.21
C VAL A 129 2.66 -8.46 -21.03
N VAL A 130 3.19 -9.59 -20.52
CA VAL A 130 3.11 -10.88 -21.22
C VAL A 130 1.66 -11.36 -21.36
N ALA A 131 0.86 -11.26 -20.29
CA ALA A 131 -0.55 -11.63 -20.32
C ALA A 131 -1.33 -10.74 -21.29
N SER A 132 -1.10 -9.44 -21.29
CA SER A 132 -1.74 -8.51 -22.21
C SER A 132 -1.39 -8.81 -23.68
N ALA A 133 -0.10 -9.08 -23.95
CA ALA A 133 0.33 -9.47 -25.30
C ALA A 133 -0.29 -10.80 -25.75
N ALA A 134 -0.34 -11.79 -24.86
CA ALA A 134 -0.97 -13.08 -25.15
C ALA A 134 -2.47 -12.95 -25.47
N ILE A 135 -3.19 -12.11 -24.73
CA ILE A 135 -4.61 -11.83 -24.97
C ILE A 135 -4.79 -11.14 -26.33
N LEU A 136 -3.95 -10.15 -26.66
CA LEU A 136 -4.01 -9.47 -27.95
C LEU A 136 -3.77 -10.43 -29.11
N VAL A 137 -2.76 -11.31 -29.00
CA VAL A 137 -2.47 -12.33 -30.01
C VAL A 137 -3.62 -13.35 -30.14
N TYR A 138 -4.23 -13.72 -29.03
CA TYR A 138 -5.38 -14.65 -29.05
C TYR A 138 -6.62 -14.06 -29.71
N LEU A 139 -6.85 -12.74 -29.54
CA LEU A 139 -8.03 -12.04 -30.09
C LEU A 139 -7.86 -11.61 -31.56
N THR A 140 -6.66 -11.64 -32.11
CA THR A 140 -6.37 -11.25 -33.52
C THR A 140 -6.43 -12.44 -34.45
#